data_00bd46b2052d8354ff892080f5722691
#
_entry.id   00bd46b2052d8354ff892080f5722691
#
_cell.length_a   1.000
_cell.length_b   1.000
_cell.length_c   1.000
_cell.angle_alpha   90.00
_cell.angle_beta   90.00
_cell.angle_gamma   90.00
#
_symmetry.space_group_name_H-M   'P 1'
#
loop_
_entity.id
_entity.type
_entity.pdbx_description
1 polymer ?
#
loop_
_entity_poly.entity_id
_entity_poly.type
_entity_poly.pdbx_seq_one_letter_code
_entity_poly.pdbx_strand_id
1 'polypeptide(L)'
;MKRLFATLLSLGLATAVFAAKAPTHHSMRGESMGNAHVAVVDDKEAIYYNYAGLSQINRLGNYAKRPEQGYYPRNFLGDARLNIGGAGPFETYFATYNVAKDLQVLYQNVADAAEALGMNQNELLMDTLSSHPELIHKINSYDHKYLPMKVKFDAELAIHGFGGAVWVDGSVAPYLDGGLILPFLGVDTFYVDGVVQGGFAYGFTDNFSVGIGAKAAKRHKVEVITIDILNYASIQDTLEDRYDDATHSIFDFESISFGLDFGVLYQLTREFRVGASLRDVYFKELAGDKITPNLSVGFNYSPRFFNKNTGYARKFNFACDFADALNSDRNYKPLSHLNFGLEVEQTLLAWPGYNNELRALSLRLAGGFKGGYPSAGVSLEVLRVVTLEFATWAEELGYYTGQDEERIYMGQISLGF
;
A
#
# COMPACT_ATOMS: atom_id res chain seq x y z
N MET A 1 31.97 0.41 27.58
CA MET A 1 32.15 -0.67 26.60
C MET A 1 30.95 -1.62 26.51
N LYS A 2 30.46 -2.25 27.61
CA LYS A 2 29.34 -3.21 27.53
C LYS A 2 28.01 -2.54 27.07
N ARG A 3 27.75 -1.31 27.47
CA ARG A 3 26.55 -0.55 27.01
C ARG A 3 26.66 -0.12 25.54
N LEU A 4 27.86 0.29 25.10
CA LEU A 4 28.11 0.64 23.68
C LEU A 4 27.93 -0.59 22.76
N PHE A 5 28.35 -1.77 23.21
CA PHE A 5 28.19 -3.03 22.48
C PHE A 5 26.71 -3.48 22.40
N ALA A 6 25.95 -3.24 23.48
CA ALA A 6 24.51 -3.52 23.49
C ALA A 6 23.72 -2.56 22.56
N THR A 7 24.12 -1.27 22.53
CA THR A 7 23.50 -0.29 21.64
C THR A 7 23.85 -0.55 20.17
N LEU A 8 25.09 -0.92 19.87
CA LEU A 8 25.49 -1.33 18.51
C LEU A 8 24.83 -2.64 18.07
N LEU A 9 24.60 -3.57 19.02
CA LEU A 9 23.87 -4.81 18.72
C LEU A 9 22.37 -4.55 18.48
N SER A 10 21.75 -3.62 19.21
CA SER A 10 20.37 -3.23 18.99
C SER A 10 20.18 -2.42 17.70
N LEU A 11 21.13 -1.56 17.33
CA LEU A 11 21.13 -0.91 16.00
C LEU A 11 21.29 -1.93 14.86
N GLY A 12 22.20 -2.90 15.01
CA GLY A 12 22.41 -3.95 14.01
C GLY A 12 21.24 -4.94 13.88
N LEU A 13 20.42 -5.07 14.93
CA LEU A 13 19.20 -5.89 14.90
C LEU A 13 17.99 -5.14 14.32
N ALA A 14 17.92 -3.82 14.52
CA ALA A 14 16.84 -3.01 13.94
C ALA A 14 16.90 -2.95 12.41
N THR A 15 18.11 -2.98 11.82
CA THR A 15 18.28 -3.00 10.35
C THR A 15 17.95 -4.36 9.70
N ALA A 16 17.77 -5.42 10.48
CA ALA A 16 17.48 -6.77 9.98
C ALA A 16 15.96 -7.04 9.78
N VAL A 17 15.09 -6.07 10.14
CA VAL A 17 13.63 -6.31 10.23
C VAL A 17 12.88 -6.00 8.95
N PHE A 18 13.45 -5.25 8.03
CA PHE A 18 12.86 -5.10 6.71
C PHE A 18 13.33 -6.24 5.79
N ALA A 19 12.82 -7.46 6.06
CA ALA A 19 12.85 -8.50 5.04
C ALA A 19 12.19 -7.90 3.78
N ALA A 20 12.94 -7.85 2.71
CA ALA A 20 12.46 -7.25 1.47
C ALA A 20 11.18 -7.91 1.03
N LYS A 21 10.11 -7.18 1.13
CA LYS A 21 8.81 -7.62 0.61
C LYS A 21 8.83 -7.51 -0.92
N ALA A 22 8.19 -8.48 -1.57
CA ALA A 22 7.86 -8.35 -2.99
C ALA A 22 7.13 -7.00 -3.20
N PRO A 23 7.30 -6.38 -4.39
CA PRO A 23 6.54 -5.19 -4.71
C PRO A 23 5.06 -5.46 -4.52
N THR A 24 4.42 -4.70 -3.63
CA THR A 24 3.02 -4.90 -3.26
C THR A 24 2.20 -3.72 -3.71
N HIS A 25 1.25 -3.97 -4.60
CA HIS A 25 0.27 -2.96 -4.95
C HIS A 25 -0.75 -2.81 -3.83
N HIS A 26 -0.84 -1.62 -3.25
CA HIS A 26 -1.86 -1.29 -2.25
C HIS A 26 -3.15 -0.87 -2.95
N SER A 27 -4.09 -1.80 -3.08
CA SER A 27 -5.42 -1.51 -3.60
C SER A 27 -6.27 -0.86 -2.53
N MET A 28 -6.96 0.23 -2.87
CA MET A 28 -7.85 0.93 -1.93
C MET A 28 -8.97 0.03 -1.43
N ARG A 29 -9.56 -0.76 -2.33
CA ARG A 29 -10.61 -1.71 -1.98
C ARG A 29 -10.07 -2.84 -1.10
N GLY A 30 -8.91 -3.41 -1.46
CA GLY A 30 -8.27 -4.49 -0.70
C GLY A 30 -7.88 -4.04 0.70
N GLU A 31 -7.17 -2.93 0.84
CA GLU A 31 -6.73 -2.41 2.14
C GLU A 31 -7.92 -2.04 3.04
N SER A 32 -8.98 -1.44 2.49
CA SER A 32 -10.19 -1.13 3.27
C SER A 32 -10.92 -2.39 3.77
N MET A 33 -10.81 -3.51 3.06
CA MET A 33 -11.34 -4.83 3.45
C MET A 33 -10.35 -5.67 4.26
N GLY A 34 -9.37 -5.07 4.94
CA GLY A 34 -8.36 -5.82 5.67
C GLY A 34 -7.48 -6.70 4.79
N ASN A 35 -7.37 -6.39 3.51
CA ASN A 35 -6.65 -7.16 2.49
C ASN A 35 -7.22 -8.59 2.26
N ALA A 36 -8.48 -8.81 2.64
CA ALA A 36 -9.21 -10.06 2.38
C ALA A 36 -9.86 -10.02 0.99
N HIS A 37 -9.11 -10.38 -0.05
CA HIS A 37 -9.53 -10.16 -1.44
C HIS A 37 -9.32 -11.34 -2.40
N VAL A 38 -8.70 -12.43 -1.96
CA VAL A 38 -8.33 -13.58 -2.82
C VAL A 38 -9.52 -14.24 -3.51
N ALA A 39 -10.69 -14.27 -2.85
CA ALA A 39 -11.92 -14.84 -3.41
C ALA A 39 -12.97 -13.78 -3.82
N VAL A 40 -12.75 -12.49 -3.50
CA VAL A 40 -13.69 -11.41 -3.85
C VAL A 40 -13.51 -10.95 -5.29
N VAL A 41 -12.33 -11.10 -5.85
CA VAL A 41 -11.86 -10.62 -7.16
C VAL A 41 -12.89 -10.78 -8.29
N ASP A 42 -13.67 -9.77 -8.52
CA ASP A 42 -14.72 -9.69 -9.54
C ASP A 42 -14.59 -8.44 -10.44
N ASP A 43 -13.49 -7.73 -10.30
CA ASP A 43 -13.12 -6.54 -11.05
C ASP A 43 -11.62 -6.54 -11.42
N LYS A 44 -11.12 -5.39 -11.85
CA LYS A 44 -9.72 -5.16 -12.22
C LYS A 44 -8.70 -5.56 -11.15
N GLU A 45 -9.08 -5.56 -9.89
CA GLU A 45 -8.19 -5.95 -8.78
C GLU A 45 -7.79 -7.42 -8.81
N ALA A 46 -8.45 -8.24 -9.67
CA ALA A 46 -8.00 -9.58 -9.99
C ALA A 46 -6.53 -9.65 -10.45
N ILE A 47 -6.02 -8.58 -11.10
CA ILE A 47 -4.63 -8.46 -11.54
C ILE A 47 -3.66 -8.53 -10.37
N TYR A 48 -4.05 -8.02 -9.21
CA TYR A 48 -3.18 -7.88 -8.04
C TYR A 48 -3.34 -9.02 -7.04
N TYR A 49 -4.52 -9.63 -6.95
CA TYR A 49 -4.84 -10.60 -5.89
C TYR A 49 -4.98 -12.03 -6.40
N ASN A 50 -5.70 -12.24 -7.51
CA ASN A 50 -5.96 -13.59 -8.02
C ASN A 50 -6.40 -13.52 -9.49
N TYR A 51 -5.52 -13.83 -10.40
CA TYR A 51 -5.79 -13.75 -11.84
C TYR A 51 -7.01 -14.56 -12.30
N ALA A 52 -7.39 -15.63 -11.58
CA ALA A 52 -8.60 -16.38 -11.92
C ALA A 52 -9.88 -15.50 -11.92
N GLY A 53 -9.88 -14.38 -11.17
CA GLY A 53 -10.95 -13.39 -11.15
C GLY A 53 -11.20 -12.70 -12.47
N LEU A 54 -10.21 -12.60 -13.36
CA LEU A 54 -10.37 -12.01 -14.70
C LEU A 54 -11.43 -12.72 -15.52
N SER A 55 -11.64 -14.03 -15.30
CA SER A 55 -12.70 -14.80 -15.95
C SER A 55 -14.11 -14.36 -15.51
N GLN A 56 -14.21 -13.61 -14.43
CA GLN A 56 -15.49 -13.13 -13.88
C GLN A 56 -15.85 -11.73 -14.42
N ILE A 57 -14.88 -11.03 -15.02
CA ILE A 57 -15.08 -9.68 -15.57
C ILE A 57 -15.81 -9.81 -16.89
N ASN A 58 -16.90 -9.06 -17.05
CA ASN A 58 -17.66 -8.86 -18.29
C ASN A 58 -17.63 -10.05 -19.27
N ARG A 59 -18.34 -11.12 -18.98
CA ARG A 59 -18.57 -12.20 -19.95
C ARG A 59 -19.43 -11.67 -21.10
N LEU A 60 -18.81 -11.11 -22.13
CA LEU A 60 -19.49 -10.71 -23.35
C LEU A 60 -20.36 -11.87 -23.85
N GLY A 61 -21.65 -11.68 -23.90
CA GLY A 61 -22.63 -12.64 -24.44
C GLY A 61 -23.39 -13.52 -23.44
N ASN A 62 -23.05 -13.55 -22.17
CA ASN A 62 -23.81 -14.31 -21.16
C ASN A 62 -24.82 -13.48 -20.35
N TYR A 63 -24.95 -12.20 -20.63
CA TYR A 63 -25.89 -11.29 -19.96
C TYR A 63 -27.32 -11.76 -19.99
N ALA A 64 -27.77 -12.23 -21.16
CA ALA A 64 -29.14 -12.70 -21.33
C ALA A 64 -29.48 -13.97 -20.53
N LYS A 65 -28.45 -14.72 -20.08
CA LYS A 65 -28.65 -16.01 -19.41
C LYS A 65 -28.55 -15.96 -17.89
N ARG A 66 -28.02 -14.86 -17.29
CA ARG A 66 -27.80 -14.79 -15.83
C ARG A 66 -28.09 -13.44 -15.20
N PRO A 67 -29.28 -12.84 -15.36
CA PRO A 67 -29.64 -11.60 -14.67
C PRO A 67 -29.59 -11.74 -13.14
N GLU A 68 -29.69 -12.98 -12.62
CA GLU A 68 -29.77 -13.28 -11.20
C GLU A 68 -28.41 -13.24 -10.46
N GLN A 69 -27.29 -13.16 -11.15
CA GLN A 69 -25.95 -13.22 -10.52
C GLN A 69 -25.33 -11.84 -10.23
N GLY A 70 -26.09 -10.77 -10.45
CA GLY A 70 -25.64 -9.43 -10.08
C GLY A 70 -24.46 -8.87 -10.88
N TYR A 71 -24.19 -9.47 -12.03
CA TYR A 71 -23.20 -8.94 -12.94
C TYR A 71 -23.75 -7.71 -13.64
N TYR A 72 -23.25 -6.55 -13.27
CA TYR A 72 -23.44 -5.34 -14.03
C TYR A 72 -22.33 -5.26 -15.08
N PRO A 73 -22.67 -4.97 -16.35
CA PRO A 73 -21.66 -4.60 -17.32
C PRO A 73 -20.98 -3.33 -16.83
N ARG A 74 -19.76 -3.46 -16.30
CA ARG A 74 -19.03 -2.29 -15.83
C ARG A 74 -18.65 -1.42 -17.01
N ASN A 75 -18.31 -1.96 -18.15
CA ASN A 75 -18.16 -1.25 -19.42
C ASN A 75 -18.21 -2.25 -20.58
N PHE A 76 -18.58 -1.77 -21.75
CA PHE A 76 -18.67 -2.60 -22.96
C PHE A 76 -17.29 -3.18 -23.41
N LEU A 77 -16.21 -2.47 -23.08
CA LEU A 77 -14.82 -2.83 -23.48
C LEU A 77 -13.93 -3.30 -22.33
N GLY A 78 -14.42 -3.28 -21.08
CA GLY A 78 -13.62 -3.61 -19.92
C GLY A 78 -13.62 -2.49 -18.87
N ASP A 79 -12.68 -2.54 -17.95
CA ASP A 79 -12.44 -1.54 -16.91
C ASP A 79 -10.98 -1.05 -17.08
N ALA A 80 -10.82 0.15 -17.64
CA ALA A 80 -9.52 0.81 -17.77
C ALA A 80 -9.47 2.00 -16.83
N ARG A 81 -8.41 2.15 -16.05
CA ARG A 81 -8.26 3.22 -15.08
C ARG A 81 -6.85 3.75 -15.00
N LEU A 82 -6.75 5.03 -14.71
CA LEU A 82 -5.55 5.71 -14.24
C LEU A 82 -5.78 6.13 -12.81
N ASN A 83 -4.87 5.75 -11.94
CA ASN A 83 -4.97 6.02 -10.51
C ASN A 83 -3.75 6.82 -10.04
N ILE A 84 -4.00 7.80 -9.19
CA ILE A 84 -2.97 8.51 -8.45
C ILE A 84 -3.36 8.57 -6.98
N GLY A 85 -2.45 8.19 -6.11
CA GLY A 85 -2.70 8.13 -4.68
C GLY A 85 -1.49 8.48 -3.85
N GLY A 86 -1.75 8.85 -2.60
CA GLY A 86 -0.74 9.09 -1.59
C GLY A 86 -1.15 8.50 -0.26
N ALA A 87 -0.19 7.91 0.45
CA ALA A 87 -0.42 7.30 1.75
C ALA A 87 0.62 7.72 2.78
N GLY A 88 0.21 7.73 4.05
CA GLY A 88 1.12 7.95 5.16
C GLY A 88 0.39 8.15 6.50
N PRO A 89 1.14 8.21 7.62
CA PRO A 89 0.63 8.50 8.95
C PRO A 89 0.46 10.01 9.16
N PHE A 90 -0.57 10.60 8.57
CA PHE A 90 -0.76 12.07 8.57
C PHE A 90 -0.70 12.71 9.95
N GLU A 91 -1.22 12.05 10.99
CA GLU A 91 -1.19 12.59 12.36
C GLU A 91 0.25 12.76 12.84
N THR A 92 1.08 11.74 12.63
CA THR A 92 2.49 11.75 13.01
C THR A 92 3.26 12.77 12.16
N TYR A 93 2.91 12.94 10.87
CA TYR A 93 3.53 13.98 10.02
C TYR A 93 3.30 15.39 10.54
N PHE A 94 2.05 15.75 10.84
CA PHE A 94 1.76 17.10 11.35
C PHE A 94 2.48 17.35 12.65
N ALA A 95 2.56 16.36 13.52
CA ALA A 95 3.25 16.47 14.78
C ALA A 95 4.76 16.63 14.58
N THR A 96 5.39 15.79 13.73
CA THR A 96 6.82 15.87 13.42
C THR A 96 7.18 17.14 12.66
N TYR A 97 6.33 17.58 11.70
CA TYR A 97 6.50 18.84 11.02
C TYR A 97 6.56 20.02 11.99
N ASN A 98 5.69 20.06 13.00
CA ASN A 98 5.70 21.12 14.01
C ASN A 98 7.00 21.09 14.83
N VAL A 99 7.52 19.91 15.18
CA VAL A 99 8.80 19.77 15.87
C VAL A 99 9.94 20.27 14.98
N ALA A 100 9.98 19.84 13.73
CA ALA A 100 11.00 20.27 12.77
C ALA A 100 10.97 21.81 12.55
N LYS A 101 9.78 22.39 12.49
CA LYS A 101 9.61 23.84 12.39
C LYS A 101 10.11 24.56 13.63
N ASP A 102 9.78 24.07 14.82
CA ASP A 102 10.23 24.66 16.09
C ASP A 102 11.77 24.60 16.17
N LEU A 103 12.39 23.49 15.73
CA LEU A 103 13.85 23.34 15.64
C LEU A 103 14.49 24.29 14.62
N GLN A 104 13.88 24.45 13.45
CA GLN A 104 14.35 25.36 12.43
C GLN A 104 14.36 26.80 12.93
N VAL A 105 13.29 27.24 13.57
CA VAL A 105 13.19 28.59 14.17
C VAL A 105 14.25 28.75 15.26
N LEU A 106 14.44 27.76 16.12
CA LEU A 106 15.49 27.80 17.15
C LEU A 106 16.88 27.93 16.53
N TYR A 107 17.17 27.11 15.51
CA TYR A 107 18.46 27.13 14.82
C TYR A 107 18.73 28.48 14.18
N GLN A 108 17.78 29.11 13.49
CA GLN A 108 17.90 30.42 12.91
C GLN A 108 18.16 31.47 13.97
N ASN A 109 17.41 31.49 15.05
CA ASN A 109 17.62 32.45 16.15
C ASN A 109 18.98 32.30 16.81
N VAL A 110 19.47 31.06 16.95
CA VAL A 110 20.83 30.81 17.48
C VAL A 110 21.92 31.25 16.51
N ALA A 111 21.73 31.01 15.21
CA ALA A 111 22.67 31.46 14.19
C ALA A 111 22.81 32.99 14.19
N ASP A 112 21.68 33.69 14.18
CA ASP A 112 21.65 35.17 14.24
C ASP A 112 22.29 35.71 15.52
N ALA A 113 22.03 35.08 16.67
CA ALA A 113 22.61 35.47 17.96
C ALA A 113 24.13 35.18 18.00
N ALA A 114 24.55 34.03 17.48
CA ALA A 114 25.98 33.69 17.43
C ALA A 114 26.77 34.65 16.58
N GLU A 115 26.24 35.06 15.42
CA GLU A 115 26.84 36.09 14.57
C GLU A 115 26.92 37.42 15.30
N ALA A 116 25.85 37.86 15.95
CA ALA A 116 25.79 39.15 16.68
C ALA A 116 26.76 39.17 17.87
N LEU A 117 27.00 38.05 18.54
CA LEU A 117 27.85 37.93 19.72
C LEU A 117 29.29 37.52 19.41
N GLY A 118 29.59 37.14 18.16
CA GLY A 118 30.88 36.58 17.77
C GLY A 118 31.23 35.27 18.44
N MET A 119 30.18 34.47 18.82
CA MET A 119 30.28 33.18 19.50
C MET A 119 30.24 32.03 18.49
N ASN A 120 30.71 30.85 18.96
CA ASN A 120 30.55 29.64 18.17
C ASN A 120 29.08 29.22 18.17
N GLN A 121 28.49 29.10 16.97
CA GLN A 121 27.06 28.71 16.80
C GLN A 121 26.72 27.40 17.47
N ASN A 122 27.62 26.42 17.39
CA ASN A 122 27.36 25.06 17.98
C ASN A 122 27.34 25.13 19.51
N GLU A 123 28.22 25.90 20.14
CA GLU A 123 28.22 26.10 21.60
C GLU A 123 26.93 26.78 22.06
N LEU A 124 26.52 27.82 21.35
CA LEU A 124 25.29 28.56 21.67
C LEU A 124 24.03 27.67 21.44
N LEU A 125 24.05 26.85 20.40
CA LEU A 125 22.96 25.90 20.15
C LEU A 125 22.82 24.87 21.26
N MET A 126 23.94 24.31 21.72
CA MET A 126 23.96 23.35 22.82
C MET A 126 23.46 23.95 24.13
N ASP A 127 23.87 25.16 24.44
CA ASP A 127 23.43 25.89 25.64
C ASP A 127 21.94 26.21 25.56
N THR A 128 21.48 26.66 24.38
CA THR A 128 20.07 26.96 24.15
C THR A 128 19.20 25.71 24.22
N LEU A 129 19.60 24.60 23.61
CA LEU A 129 18.86 23.32 23.71
C LEU A 129 18.81 22.81 25.14
N SER A 130 19.91 22.89 25.89
CA SER A 130 19.91 22.48 27.30
C SER A 130 19.01 23.33 28.20
N SER A 131 18.73 24.56 27.79
CA SER A 131 17.80 25.46 28.49
C SER A 131 16.33 25.27 28.12
N HIS A 132 16.03 24.40 27.09
CA HIS A 132 14.67 24.11 26.63
C HIS A 132 14.33 22.61 26.76
N PRO A 133 14.22 22.10 28.00
CA PRO A 133 13.97 20.65 28.24
C PRO A 133 12.66 20.17 27.64
N GLU A 134 11.65 21.03 27.48
CA GLU A 134 10.38 20.72 26.83
C GLU A 134 10.56 20.37 25.36
N LEU A 135 11.47 21.02 24.65
CA LEU A 135 11.77 20.73 23.25
C LEU A 135 12.49 19.38 23.12
N ILE A 136 13.48 19.12 24.00
CA ILE A 136 14.18 17.85 24.07
C ILE A 136 13.19 16.72 24.37
N HIS A 137 12.29 16.91 25.33
CA HIS A 137 11.26 15.91 25.66
C HIS A 137 10.32 15.66 24.47
N LYS A 138 9.93 16.71 23.75
CA LYS A 138 9.11 16.60 22.54
C LYS A 138 9.83 15.83 21.43
N ILE A 139 11.11 16.09 21.18
CA ILE A 139 11.95 15.36 20.21
C ILE A 139 12.02 13.90 20.60
N ASN A 140 12.34 13.59 21.86
CA ASN A 140 12.45 12.22 22.35
C ASN A 140 11.12 11.44 22.30
N SER A 141 9.97 12.13 22.27
CA SER A 141 8.68 11.47 22.09
C SER A 141 8.47 10.92 20.66
N TYR A 142 9.25 11.40 19.70
CA TYR A 142 9.28 10.94 18.31
C TYR A 142 10.55 10.15 17.98
N ASP A 143 11.39 9.87 18.99
CA ASP A 143 12.63 9.12 18.84
C ASP A 143 12.33 7.72 18.24
N HIS A 144 13.08 7.37 17.20
CA HIS A 144 12.93 6.13 16.44
C HIS A 144 11.57 5.89 15.76
N LYS A 145 10.71 6.92 15.66
CA LYS A 145 9.46 6.79 14.89
C LYS A 145 9.71 7.00 13.41
N TYR A 146 9.41 5.97 12.65
CA TYR A 146 9.42 6.03 11.18
C TYR A 146 8.15 6.68 10.67
N LEU A 147 8.28 7.47 9.59
CA LEU A 147 7.18 8.18 8.96
C LEU A 147 7.03 7.71 7.50
N PRO A 148 6.54 6.50 7.25
CA PRO A 148 6.47 5.97 5.90
C PRO A 148 5.52 6.80 5.03
N MET A 149 6.06 7.44 4.00
CA MET A 149 5.29 8.12 2.95
C MET A 149 5.30 7.26 1.70
N LYS A 150 4.12 7.08 1.11
CA LYS A 150 3.99 6.34 -0.15
C LYS A 150 3.30 7.22 -1.19
N VAL A 151 3.81 7.21 -2.41
CA VAL A 151 3.18 7.83 -3.57
C VAL A 151 3.00 6.74 -4.61
N LYS A 152 1.77 6.63 -5.11
CA LYS A 152 1.39 5.59 -6.04
C LYS A 152 0.82 6.20 -7.31
N PHE A 153 1.26 5.64 -8.44
CA PHE A 153 0.67 5.86 -9.74
C PHE A 153 0.47 4.52 -10.42
N ASP A 154 -0.70 4.27 -10.94
CA ASP A 154 -0.96 3.06 -11.71
C ASP A 154 -1.91 3.30 -12.90
N ALA A 155 -1.70 2.50 -13.95
CA ALA A 155 -2.56 2.36 -15.10
C ALA A 155 -2.93 0.89 -15.24
N GLU A 156 -4.21 0.60 -15.29
CA GLU A 156 -4.72 -0.75 -15.31
C GLU A 156 -5.82 -0.94 -16.35
N LEU A 157 -5.83 -2.13 -16.93
CA LEU A 157 -6.84 -2.55 -17.88
C LEU A 157 -7.27 -3.98 -17.54
N ALA A 158 -8.56 -4.19 -17.37
CA ALA A 158 -9.13 -5.51 -17.20
C ALA A 158 -10.31 -5.71 -18.14
N ILE A 159 -10.23 -6.72 -18.98
CA ILE A 159 -11.29 -7.17 -19.87
C ILE A 159 -11.61 -8.63 -19.54
N HIS A 160 -12.68 -9.18 -20.15
CA HIS A 160 -13.02 -10.57 -19.90
C HIS A 160 -11.87 -11.51 -20.24
N GLY A 161 -11.38 -12.22 -19.24
CA GLY A 161 -10.31 -13.20 -19.36
C GLY A 161 -8.89 -12.64 -19.46
N PHE A 162 -8.71 -11.32 -19.57
CA PHE A 162 -7.40 -10.68 -19.66
C PHE A 162 -7.29 -9.47 -18.75
N GLY A 163 -6.11 -9.21 -18.25
CA GLY A 163 -5.83 -8.01 -17.49
C GLY A 163 -4.35 -7.68 -17.45
N GLY A 164 -4.05 -6.41 -17.31
CA GLY A 164 -2.69 -5.91 -17.16
C GLY A 164 -2.65 -4.59 -16.44
N ALA A 165 -1.53 -4.31 -15.80
CA ALA A 165 -1.27 -3.07 -15.10
C ALA A 165 0.21 -2.67 -15.23
N VAL A 166 0.41 -1.37 -15.22
CA VAL A 166 1.72 -0.74 -15.00
C VAL A 166 1.57 0.14 -13.79
N TRP A 167 2.42 -0.03 -12.81
CA TRP A 167 2.34 0.78 -11.60
C TRP A 167 3.73 1.15 -11.07
N VAL A 168 3.78 2.28 -10.40
CA VAL A 168 4.94 2.80 -9.71
C VAL A 168 4.52 3.09 -8.27
N ASP A 169 5.27 2.58 -7.33
CA ASP A 169 5.12 2.84 -5.89
C ASP A 169 6.43 3.38 -5.35
N GLY A 170 6.42 4.62 -4.89
CA GLY A 170 7.54 5.24 -4.20
C GLY A 170 7.28 5.24 -2.71
N SER A 171 8.23 4.76 -1.93
CA SER A 171 8.18 4.80 -0.47
C SER A 171 9.42 5.47 0.09
N VAL A 172 9.20 6.39 1.00
CA VAL A 172 10.25 7.05 1.78
C VAL A 172 9.88 6.97 3.26
N ALA A 173 10.82 6.61 4.10
CA ALA A 173 10.61 6.50 5.54
C ALA A 173 11.59 7.41 6.30
N PRO A 174 11.31 8.72 6.39
CA PRO A 174 12.06 9.59 7.27
C PRO A 174 11.82 9.21 8.73
N TYR A 175 12.80 9.42 9.57
CA TYR A 175 12.72 9.23 11.00
C TYR A 175 13.46 10.34 11.74
N LEU A 176 13.01 10.62 12.95
CA LEU A 176 13.68 11.53 13.86
C LEU A 176 14.36 10.69 14.95
N ASP A 177 15.65 10.94 15.19
CA ASP A 177 16.40 10.32 16.27
C ASP A 177 16.88 11.43 17.22
N GLY A 178 16.62 11.27 18.51
CA GLY A 178 17.01 12.22 19.53
C GLY A 178 18.52 12.31 19.74
N GLY A 179 19.28 11.33 19.25
CA GLY A 179 20.71 11.26 19.39
C GLY A 179 21.18 11.25 20.85
N LEU A 180 22.49 11.13 21.07
CA LEU A 180 23.08 11.25 22.41
C LEU A 180 23.23 12.69 22.87
N ILE A 181 23.36 13.63 21.93
CA ILE A 181 23.69 15.03 22.20
C ILE A 181 22.79 15.96 21.37
N LEU A 182 22.57 15.63 20.09
CA LEU A 182 21.78 16.43 19.16
C LEU A 182 20.84 15.53 18.36
N PRO A 183 19.60 15.96 18.13
CA PRO A 183 18.69 15.24 17.27
C PRO A 183 19.16 15.29 15.82
N PHE A 184 18.93 14.20 15.10
CA PHE A 184 19.15 14.15 13.66
C PHE A 184 17.91 13.63 12.94
N LEU A 185 17.72 14.10 11.72
CA LEU A 185 16.74 13.58 10.80
C LEU A 185 17.42 12.54 9.91
N GLY A 186 16.90 11.34 9.89
CA GLY A 186 17.35 10.30 8.99
C GLY A 186 16.27 9.96 7.97
N VAL A 187 16.69 9.43 6.83
CA VAL A 187 15.82 8.73 5.89
C VAL A 187 16.33 7.31 5.81
N ASP A 188 15.60 6.38 6.43
CA ASP A 188 16.06 4.99 6.54
C ASP A 188 15.97 4.28 5.19
N THR A 189 14.86 4.43 4.51
CA THR A 189 14.67 3.74 3.25
C THR A 189 13.93 4.64 2.26
N PHE A 190 14.53 4.87 1.12
CA PHE A 190 13.84 5.38 -0.04
C PHE A 190 13.91 4.31 -1.13
N TYR A 191 12.76 3.88 -1.61
CA TYR A 191 12.71 3.01 -2.78
C TYR A 191 11.60 3.43 -3.74
N VAL A 192 11.83 3.14 -5.01
CA VAL A 192 10.83 3.26 -6.06
C VAL A 192 10.71 1.92 -6.75
N ASP A 193 9.55 1.33 -6.68
CA ASP A 193 9.19 0.11 -7.40
C ASP A 193 8.46 0.47 -8.69
N GLY A 194 8.98 0.01 -9.81
CA GLY A 194 8.30 0.02 -11.10
C GLY A 194 7.91 -1.40 -11.48
N VAL A 195 6.64 -1.64 -11.75
CA VAL A 195 6.12 -2.98 -12.07
C VAL A 195 5.24 -2.93 -13.30
N VAL A 196 5.49 -3.88 -14.20
CA VAL A 196 4.60 -4.20 -15.32
C VAL A 196 4.12 -5.63 -15.11
N GLN A 197 2.82 -5.83 -15.09
CA GLN A 197 2.23 -7.14 -14.89
C GLN A 197 1.01 -7.36 -15.77
N GLY A 198 0.74 -8.61 -16.09
CA GLY A 198 -0.42 -8.98 -16.86
C GLY A 198 -0.64 -10.48 -16.88
N GLY A 199 -1.86 -10.87 -17.23
CA GLY A 199 -2.21 -12.27 -17.24
C GLY A 199 -3.56 -12.54 -17.87
N PHE A 200 -3.92 -13.80 -17.85
CA PHE A 200 -5.20 -14.26 -18.35
C PHE A 200 -5.82 -15.29 -17.44
N ALA A 201 -7.13 -15.46 -17.58
CA ALA A 201 -7.90 -16.46 -16.89
C ALA A 201 -8.84 -17.21 -17.84
N TYR A 202 -9.05 -18.46 -17.52
CA TYR A 202 -9.98 -19.32 -18.23
C TYR A 202 -10.96 -19.99 -17.27
N GLY A 203 -12.25 -19.88 -17.58
CA GLY A 203 -13.30 -20.57 -16.88
C GLY A 203 -13.59 -21.93 -17.52
N PHE A 204 -13.09 -23.01 -16.94
CA PHE A 204 -13.34 -24.38 -17.42
C PHE A 204 -14.81 -24.74 -17.29
N THR A 205 -15.44 -24.29 -16.24
CA THR A 205 -16.88 -24.43 -16.00
C THR A 205 -17.46 -23.11 -15.50
N ASP A 206 -18.77 -23.06 -15.33
CA ASP A 206 -19.41 -21.91 -14.72
C ASP A 206 -18.96 -21.65 -13.28
N ASN A 207 -18.44 -22.69 -12.62
CA ASN A 207 -18.08 -22.64 -11.21
C ASN A 207 -16.57 -22.69 -10.97
N PHE A 208 -15.75 -23.02 -11.99
CA PHE A 208 -14.33 -23.22 -11.81
C PHE A 208 -13.53 -22.42 -12.83
N SER A 209 -12.60 -21.62 -12.34
CA SER A 209 -11.67 -20.85 -13.16
C SER A 209 -10.26 -20.91 -12.61
N VAL A 210 -9.31 -20.81 -13.53
CA VAL A 210 -7.89 -20.66 -13.23
C VAL A 210 -7.34 -19.44 -13.95
N GLY A 211 -6.28 -18.87 -13.38
CA GLY A 211 -5.58 -17.74 -13.97
C GLY A 211 -4.08 -17.87 -13.83
N ILE A 212 -3.38 -17.28 -14.75
CA ILE A 212 -1.93 -17.16 -14.72
C ILE A 212 -1.54 -15.74 -15.08
N GLY A 213 -0.57 -15.21 -14.35
CA GLY A 213 0.01 -13.90 -14.60
C GLY A 213 1.53 -13.95 -14.62
N ALA A 214 2.10 -12.95 -15.24
CA ALA A 214 3.53 -12.68 -15.21
C ALA A 214 3.75 -11.23 -14.84
N LYS A 215 4.83 -10.97 -14.12
CA LYS A 215 5.26 -9.63 -13.77
C LYS A 215 6.75 -9.44 -14.00
N ALA A 216 7.11 -8.22 -14.37
CA ALA A 216 8.46 -7.73 -14.40
C ALA A 216 8.53 -6.54 -13.43
N ALA A 217 9.50 -6.55 -12.54
CA ALA A 217 9.66 -5.50 -11.55
C ALA A 217 11.10 -5.03 -11.46
N LYS A 218 11.26 -3.75 -11.20
CA LYS A 218 12.52 -3.12 -10.87
C LYS A 218 12.33 -2.31 -9.59
N ARG A 219 13.26 -2.46 -8.66
CA ARG A 219 13.36 -1.62 -7.46
C ARG A 219 14.61 -0.76 -7.54
N HIS A 220 14.42 0.53 -7.42
CA HIS A 220 15.50 1.44 -7.14
C HIS A 220 15.50 1.74 -5.63
N LYS A 221 16.61 1.41 -4.97
CA LYS A 221 16.78 1.63 -3.53
C LYS A 221 17.89 2.65 -3.33
N VAL A 222 17.58 3.73 -2.62
CA VAL A 222 18.57 4.70 -2.17
C VAL A 222 18.91 4.37 -0.72
N GLU A 223 20.19 4.29 -0.43
CA GLU A 223 20.65 3.98 0.93
C GLU A 223 20.43 5.17 1.88
N VAL A 224 20.43 4.85 3.16
CA VAL A 224 20.21 5.74 4.31
C VAL A 224 20.92 7.08 4.15
N ILE A 225 20.16 8.15 4.26
CA ILE A 225 20.67 9.52 4.36
C ILE A 225 20.47 9.96 5.81
N THR A 226 21.57 10.25 6.51
CA THR A 226 21.51 10.84 7.85
C THR A 226 21.85 12.31 7.74
N ILE A 227 20.96 13.16 8.22
CA ILE A 227 21.10 14.61 8.19
C ILE A 227 21.28 15.07 9.62
N ASP A 228 22.49 15.45 9.96
CA ASP A 228 22.80 16.11 11.23
C ASP A 228 22.28 17.56 11.17
N ILE A 229 21.66 18.00 12.27
CA ILE A 229 21.17 19.37 12.41
C ILE A 229 22.29 20.42 12.17
N LEU A 230 23.55 20.05 12.44
CA LEU A 230 24.72 20.90 12.21
C LEU A 230 25.10 21.03 10.72
N ASN A 231 24.65 20.09 9.89
CA ASN A 231 24.94 20.05 8.45
C ASN A 231 23.75 20.44 7.58
N TYR A 232 22.77 21.17 8.16
CA TYR A 232 21.55 21.56 7.44
C TYR A 232 21.84 22.27 6.10
N ALA A 233 22.91 23.05 6.00
CA ALA A 233 23.28 23.74 4.77
C ALA A 233 23.70 22.80 3.61
N SER A 234 24.24 21.62 3.94
CA SER A 234 24.65 20.60 2.93
C SER A 234 23.54 19.66 2.47
N ILE A 235 22.35 19.79 3.06
CA ILE A 235 21.20 18.91 2.76
C ILE A 235 20.77 19.04 1.31
N GLN A 236 20.67 20.28 0.83
CA GLN A 236 20.17 20.56 -0.51
C GLN A 236 21.09 19.95 -1.57
N ASP A 237 22.39 20.13 -1.42
CA ASP A 237 23.39 19.58 -2.34
C ASP A 237 23.38 18.04 -2.30
N THR A 238 23.29 17.44 -1.10
CA THR A 238 23.22 15.97 -0.96
C THR A 238 21.95 15.39 -1.55
N LEU A 239 20.81 16.06 -1.40
CA LEU A 239 19.53 15.60 -1.97
C LEU A 239 19.51 15.77 -3.49
N GLU A 240 20.08 16.86 -4.04
CA GLU A 240 20.20 17.06 -5.49
C GLU A 240 21.10 15.99 -6.14
N ASP A 241 22.29 15.73 -5.57
CA ASP A 241 23.20 14.68 -6.07
C ASP A 241 22.53 13.30 -6.07
N ARG A 242 21.81 12.96 -4.99
CA ARG A 242 21.10 11.67 -4.86
C ARG A 242 19.89 11.57 -5.76
N TYR A 243 19.19 12.69 -6.01
CA TYR A 243 18.08 12.73 -6.95
C TYR A 243 18.55 12.50 -8.39
N ASP A 244 19.67 13.10 -8.77
CA ASP A 244 20.26 12.91 -10.10
C ASP A 244 20.73 11.46 -10.30
N ASP A 245 21.41 10.87 -9.33
CA ASP A 245 21.80 9.46 -9.35
C ASP A 245 20.57 8.54 -9.48
N ALA A 246 19.50 8.84 -8.74
CA ALA A 246 18.26 8.07 -8.77
C ALA A 246 17.58 8.16 -10.15
N THR A 247 17.49 9.33 -10.74
CA THR A 247 16.85 9.53 -12.04
C THR A 247 17.60 8.83 -13.17
N HIS A 248 18.93 8.83 -13.15
CA HIS A 248 19.76 8.13 -14.13
C HIS A 248 19.61 6.60 -14.02
N SER A 249 19.48 6.06 -12.81
CA SER A 249 19.38 4.60 -12.59
C SER A 249 18.00 4.03 -12.88
N ILE A 250 16.93 4.84 -12.94
CA ILE A 250 15.56 4.38 -13.27
C ILE A 250 15.52 3.72 -14.65
N PHE A 251 16.32 4.17 -15.60
CA PHE A 251 16.35 3.67 -16.98
C PHE A 251 17.37 2.55 -17.22
N ASP A 252 18.08 2.09 -16.18
CA ASP A 252 18.95 0.93 -16.29
C ASP A 252 18.17 -0.38 -16.25
N PHE A 253 18.14 -1.16 -17.35
CA PHE A 253 17.36 -2.39 -17.50
C PHE A 253 18.07 -3.65 -16.99
N GLU A 254 19.29 -3.57 -16.51
CA GLU A 254 20.10 -4.74 -16.12
C GLU A 254 19.57 -5.44 -14.83
N SER A 255 18.76 -4.75 -14.03
CA SER A 255 18.27 -5.22 -12.72
C SER A 255 16.78 -5.60 -12.69
N ILE A 256 16.19 -5.98 -13.85
CA ILE A 256 14.77 -6.38 -13.88
C ILE A 256 14.61 -7.81 -13.37
N SER A 257 13.69 -8.00 -12.45
CA SER A 257 13.29 -9.31 -11.95
C SER A 257 11.93 -9.73 -12.50
N PHE A 258 11.79 -11.05 -12.74
CA PHE A 258 10.58 -11.64 -13.32
C PHE A 258 9.92 -12.60 -12.33
N GLY A 259 8.60 -12.57 -12.25
CA GLY A 259 7.80 -13.46 -11.43
C GLY A 259 6.58 -14.00 -12.16
N LEU A 260 6.08 -15.12 -11.67
CA LEU A 260 4.84 -15.74 -12.14
C LEU A 260 3.85 -15.83 -10.99
N ASP A 261 2.57 -15.63 -11.32
CA ASP A 261 1.46 -15.70 -10.39
C ASP A 261 0.41 -16.69 -10.92
N PHE A 262 -0.14 -17.50 -10.02
CA PHE A 262 -1.18 -18.48 -10.33
C PHE A 262 -2.39 -18.25 -9.46
N GLY A 263 -3.57 -18.41 -10.03
CA GLY A 263 -4.83 -18.22 -9.33
C GLY A 263 -5.86 -19.29 -9.63
N VAL A 264 -6.67 -19.59 -8.63
CA VAL A 264 -7.80 -20.53 -8.74
C VAL A 264 -9.01 -19.94 -8.02
N LEU A 265 -10.19 -20.05 -8.64
CA LEU A 265 -11.48 -19.72 -8.04
C LEU A 265 -12.45 -20.86 -8.25
N TYR A 266 -13.20 -21.18 -7.19
CA TYR A 266 -14.27 -22.15 -7.24
C TYR A 266 -15.54 -21.63 -6.56
N GLN A 267 -16.64 -21.59 -7.32
CA GLN A 267 -17.95 -21.17 -6.83
C GLN A 267 -18.68 -22.39 -6.27
N LEU A 268 -18.64 -22.57 -4.95
CA LEU A 268 -19.30 -23.69 -4.26
C LEU A 268 -20.83 -23.61 -4.36
N THR A 269 -21.36 -22.42 -4.09
CA THR A 269 -22.77 -22.10 -4.23
C THR A 269 -22.91 -20.74 -4.89
N ARG A 270 -24.12 -20.30 -5.20
CA ARG A 270 -24.34 -18.97 -5.78
C ARG A 270 -23.91 -17.80 -4.87
N GLU A 271 -23.76 -18.09 -3.57
CA GLU A 271 -23.42 -17.09 -2.54
C GLU A 271 -22.02 -17.28 -1.96
N PHE A 272 -21.43 -18.47 -2.13
CA PHE A 272 -20.18 -18.83 -1.49
C PHE A 272 -19.12 -19.23 -2.51
N ARG A 273 -17.98 -18.53 -2.47
CA ARG A 273 -16.82 -18.73 -3.35
C ARG A 273 -15.57 -18.96 -2.53
N VAL A 274 -14.69 -19.84 -3.00
CA VAL A 274 -13.35 -20.03 -2.45
C VAL A 274 -12.31 -19.70 -3.51
N GLY A 275 -11.13 -19.24 -3.07
CA GLY A 275 -10.04 -18.90 -3.94
C GLY A 275 -8.70 -19.26 -3.34
N ALA A 276 -7.72 -19.48 -4.22
CA ALA A 276 -6.32 -19.59 -3.86
C ALA A 276 -5.47 -18.82 -4.87
N SER A 277 -4.42 -18.18 -4.39
CA SER A 277 -3.46 -17.43 -5.20
C SER A 277 -2.05 -17.75 -4.74
N LEU A 278 -1.20 -18.19 -5.65
CA LEU A 278 0.23 -18.40 -5.45
C LEU A 278 0.96 -17.33 -6.26
N ARG A 279 1.62 -16.40 -5.59
CA ARG A 279 2.29 -15.25 -6.19
C ARG A 279 3.80 -15.33 -6.04
N ASP A 280 4.50 -14.58 -6.87
CA ASP A 280 5.95 -14.39 -6.81
C ASP A 280 6.75 -15.69 -7.02
N VAL A 281 6.22 -16.62 -7.79
CA VAL A 281 6.92 -17.85 -8.17
C VAL A 281 8.04 -17.50 -9.16
N TYR A 282 9.25 -18.03 -8.92
CA TYR A 282 10.49 -17.72 -9.68
C TYR A 282 10.98 -16.28 -9.58
N PHE A 283 10.40 -15.47 -8.74
CA PHE A 283 10.92 -14.13 -8.46
C PHE A 283 12.17 -14.29 -7.57
N LYS A 284 13.38 -14.15 -8.14
CA LYS A 284 14.59 -14.51 -7.39
C LYS A 284 15.06 -13.43 -6.43
N GLU A 285 15.36 -12.27 -6.99
CA GLU A 285 15.93 -11.13 -6.25
C GLU A 285 15.41 -9.83 -6.82
N LEU A 286 15.26 -8.84 -5.96
CA LEU A 286 14.92 -7.48 -6.35
C LEU A 286 15.80 -6.53 -5.55
N ALA A 287 16.69 -5.80 -6.23
CA ALA A 287 17.69 -4.93 -5.59
C ALA A 287 18.52 -5.62 -4.50
N GLY A 288 18.94 -6.88 -4.74
CA GLY A 288 19.70 -7.70 -3.80
C GLY A 288 18.85 -8.44 -2.75
N ASP A 289 17.56 -8.17 -2.70
CA ASP A 289 16.64 -8.75 -1.74
C ASP A 289 15.96 -10.01 -2.31
N LYS A 290 16.02 -11.11 -1.58
CA LYS A 290 15.42 -12.38 -2.00
C LYS A 290 13.91 -12.34 -1.80
N ILE A 291 13.16 -12.56 -2.88
CA ILE A 291 11.70 -12.67 -2.85
C ILE A 291 11.29 -14.14 -2.72
N THR A 292 10.33 -14.42 -1.87
CA THR A 292 9.79 -15.77 -1.63
C THR A 292 8.36 -15.87 -2.15
N PRO A 293 7.95 -17.05 -2.71
CA PRO A 293 6.58 -17.26 -3.15
C PRO A 293 5.59 -17.11 -2.00
N ASN A 294 4.46 -16.48 -2.27
CA ASN A 294 3.39 -16.23 -1.31
C ASN A 294 2.11 -16.97 -1.72
N LEU A 295 1.65 -17.92 -0.90
CA LEU A 295 0.38 -18.60 -1.07
C LEU A 295 -0.67 -17.98 -0.15
N SER A 296 -1.76 -17.53 -0.75
CA SER A 296 -2.92 -17.04 -0.02
C SER A 296 -4.16 -17.86 -0.39
N VAL A 297 -4.99 -18.16 0.59
CA VAL A 297 -6.26 -18.88 0.40
C VAL A 297 -7.38 -18.13 1.11
N GLY A 298 -8.59 -18.14 0.53
CA GLY A 298 -9.66 -17.38 1.12
C GLY A 298 -11.04 -17.78 0.61
N PHE A 299 -12.04 -17.17 1.22
CA PHE A 299 -13.41 -17.31 0.76
C PHE A 299 -14.14 -15.97 0.74
N ASN A 300 -15.20 -15.92 -0.06
CA ASN A 300 -16.16 -14.81 -0.13
C ASN A 300 -17.58 -15.35 0.04
N TYR A 301 -18.37 -14.70 0.88
CA TYR A 301 -19.79 -14.91 1.04
C TYR A 301 -20.57 -13.66 0.65
N SER A 302 -21.46 -13.80 -0.32
CA SER A 302 -22.25 -12.70 -0.90
C SER A 302 -23.74 -13.07 -0.91
N PRO A 303 -24.47 -12.79 0.20
CA PRO A 303 -25.85 -13.25 0.39
C PRO A 303 -26.82 -12.58 -0.57
N ARG A 304 -27.68 -13.39 -1.21
CA ARG A 304 -28.65 -12.93 -2.21
C ARG A 304 -29.71 -12.01 -1.65
N PHE A 305 -30.15 -12.27 -0.41
CA PHE A 305 -31.20 -11.46 0.20
C PHE A 305 -30.79 -10.01 0.40
N PHE A 306 -29.47 -9.75 0.45
CA PHE A 306 -28.95 -8.41 0.58
C PHE A 306 -28.69 -7.76 -0.78
N ASN A 307 -28.40 -8.56 -1.80
CA ASN A 307 -28.01 -8.10 -3.11
C ASN A 307 -29.24 -7.75 -3.96
N LYS A 308 -29.21 -6.57 -4.59
CA LYS A 308 -30.21 -6.11 -5.55
C LYS A 308 -29.54 -5.76 -6.86
N ASN A 309 -30.14 -6.17 -7.98
CA ASN A 309 -29.59 -6.05 -9.32
C ASN A 309 -30.30 -5.02 -10.19
N THR A 310 -31.25 -4.28 -9.61
CA THR A 310 -32.06 -3.27 -10.34
C THR A 310 -31.51 -1.86 -10.04
N GLY A 311 -31.81 -0.89 -10.81
CA GLY A 311 -31.32 0.50 -10.87
C GLY A 311 -30.59 1.08 -9.67
N TYR A 312 -31.11 0.84 -8.45
CA TYR A 312 -30.45 1.11 -7.18
C TYR A 312 -29.77 -0.17 -6.65
N ALA A 313 -28.83 -0.67 -7.42
CA ALA A 313 -28.11 -1.89 -7.10
C ALA A 313 -27.39 -1.81 -5.75
N ARG A 314 -27.41 -2.91 -5.05
CA ARG A 314 -26.70 -3.09 -3.80
C ARG A 314 -25.98 -4.43 -3.81
N LYS A 315 -24.72 -4.42 -3.38
CA LYS A 315 -23.88 -5.61 -3.26
C LYS A 315 -23.28 -5.65 -1.86
N PHE A 316 -23.24 -6.84 -1.29
CA PHE A 316 -22.58 -7.12 -0.02
C PHE A 316 -21.59 -8.26 -0.21
N ASN A 317 -20.40 -8.11 0.35
CA ASN A 317 -19.38 -9.13 0.42
C ASN A 317 -18.88 -9.27 1.87
N PHE A 318 -18.72 -10.51 2.31
CA PHE A 318 -17.93 -10.87 3.48
C PHE A 318 -16.80 -11.77 3.02
N ALA A 319 -15.58 -11.41 3.31
CA ALA A 319 -14.39 -12.15 2.91
C ALA A 319 -13.53 -12.52 4.12
N CYS A 320 -12.86 -13.65 4.00
CA CYS A 320 -11.84 -14.06 4.93
C CYS A 320 -10.72 -14.74 4.15
N ASP A 321 -9.49 -14.29 4.37
CA ASP A 321 -8.30 -14.81 3.72
C ASP A 321 -7.27 -15.22 4.78
N PHE A 322 -6.56 -16.30 4.50
CA PHE A 322 -5.34 -16.68 5.16
C PHE A 322 -4.19 -16.38 4.20
N ALA A 323 -3.51 -15.27 4.46
CA ALA A 323 -2.41 -14.78 3.64
C ALA A 323 -1.12 -15.49 4.03
N ASP A 324 -0.20 -15.60 3.06
CA ASP A 324 1.14 -16.20 3.26
C ASP A 324 1.12 -17.56 3.97
N ALA A 325 0.30 -18.47 3.48
CA ALA A 325 0.16 -19.83 4.05
C ALA A 325 1.46 -20.66 3.99
N LEU A 326 2.46 -20.26 3.18
CA LEU A 326 3.78 -20.87 3.13
C LEU A 326 4.74 -20.30 4.18
N ASN A 327 4.29 -19.33 4.96
CA ASN A 327 5.12 -18.64 5.95
C ASN A 327 6.45 -18.14 5.35
N SER A 328 6.36 -17.44 4.23
CA SER A 328 7.50 -16.85 3.54
C SER A 328 8.17 -15.75 4.38
N ASP A 329 7.40 -15.10 5.23
CA ASP A 329 7.87 -14.22 6.28
C ASP A 329 8.10 -15.04 7.57
N ARG A 330 9.36 -15.20 7.98
CA ARG A 330 9.76 -16.08 9.10
C ARG A 330 9.25 -15.67 10.48
N ASN A 331 8.53 -14.57 10.59
CA ASN A 331 7.90 -14.08 11.82
C ASN A 331 6.50 -14.66 12.03
N TYR A 332 6.32 -15.95 11.78
CA TYR A 332 5.04 -16.63 11.76
C TYR A 332 4.25 -16.50 13.06
N LYS A 333 3.12 -15.84 12.96
CA LYS A 333 2.01 -15.90 13.93
C LYS A 333 0.72 -16.12 13.15
N PRO A 334 -0.04 -17.18 13.40
CA PRO A 334 -1.23 -17.52 12.60
C PRO A 334 -2.24 -16.38 12.49
N LEU A 335 -2.41 -15.59 13.55
CA LEU A 335 -3.36 -14.49 13.57
C LEU A 335 -2.92 -13.29 12.72
N SER A 336 -1.62 -13.08 12.52
CA SER A 336 -1.12 -12.00 11.66
C SER A 336 -1.36 -12.26 10.17
N HIS A 337 -1.63 -13.52 9.81
CA HIS A 337 -1.94 -13.94 8.44
C HIS A 337 -3.45 -13.99 8.16
N LEU A 338 -4.28 -13.77 9.18
CA LEU A 338 -5.72 -13.84 9.06
C LEU A 338 -6.30 -12.45 8.76
N ASN A 339 -6.96 -12.34 7.63
CA ASN A 339 -7.57 -11.12 7.14
C ASN A 339 -9.08 -11.31 7.03
N PHE A 340 -9.84 -10.30 7.44
CA PHE A 340 -11.29 -10.27 7.33
C PHE A 340 -11.74 -8.96 6.67
N GLY A 341 -12.78 -9.06 5.84
CA GLY A 341 -13.34 -7.90 5.18
C GLY A 341 -14.85 -7.97 5.01
N LEU A 342 -15.46 -6.80 5.17
CA LEU A 342 -16.86 -6.53 4.86
C LEU A 342 -16.93 -5.40 3.86
N GLU A 343 -17.80 -5.51 2.88
CA GLU A 343 -18.01 -4.48 1.87
C GLU A 343 -19.50 -4.35 1.56
N VAL A 344 -19.97 -3.10 1.49
CA VAL A 344 -21.29 -2.75 0.97
C VAL A 344 -21.10 -1.74 -0.15
N GLU A 345 -21.56 -2.07 -1.34
CA GLU A 345 -21.64 -1.16 -2.48
C GLU A 345 -23.10 -0.83 -2.76
N GLN A 346 -23.46 0.43 -2.84
CA GLN A 346 -24.81 0.92 -3.09
C GLN A 346 -24.81 1.94 -4.21
N THR A 347 -25.62 1.70 -5.26
CA THR A 347 -25.91 2.73 -6.25
C THR A 347 -26.88 3.75 -5.64
N LEU A 348 -26.45 5.00 -5.55
CA LEU A 348 -27.22 6.12 -5.00
C LEU A 348 -28.07 6.81 -6.08
N LEU A 349 -27.52 6.96 -7.29
CA LEU A 349 -28.20 7.52 -8.44
C LEU A 349 -28.02 6.59 -9.64
N ALA A 350 -29.12 6.21 -10.25
CA ALA A 350 -29.15 5.48 -11.51
C ALA A 350 -29.76 6.38 -12.59
N TRP A 351 -29.09 6.50 -13.73
CA TRP A 351 -29.62 7.23 -14.86
C TRP A 351 -30.50 6.30 -15.70
N PRO A 352 -31.73 6.65 -16.02
CA PRO A 352 -32.56 5.91 -16.96
C PRO A 352 -31.95 6.03 -18.36
N GLY A 353 -31.09 5.12 -18.72
CA GLY A 353 -30.42 5.05 -20.01
C GLY A 353 -30.70 3.73 -20.69
N TYR A 354 -30.05 3.51 -21.83
CA TYR A 354 -30.07 2.25 -22.57
C TYR A 354 -29.85 1.09 -21.63
N ASN A 355 -30.88 0.30 -21.36
CA ASN A 355 -30.91 -0.84 -20.40
C ASN A 355 -31.03 -0.53 -18.89
N ASN A 356 -31.45 0.68 -18.47
CA ASN A 356 -31.66 1.04 -17.05
C ASN A 356 -30.44 0.85 -16.11
N GLU A 357 -29.20 0.87 -16.62
CA GLU A 357 -28.05 0.38 -15.86
C GLU A 357 -26.89 1.36 -15.75
N LEU A 358 -27.03 2.59 -16.22
CA LEU A 358 -25.97 3.58 -16.03
C LEU A 358 -25.99 4.07 -14.57
N ARG A 359 -25.04 3.60 -13.78
CA ARG A 359 -24.84 4.10 -12.43
C ARG A 359 -24.23 5.49 -12.52
N ALA A 360 -24.99 6.50 -12.11
CA ALA A 360 -24.50 7.87 -12.10
C ALA A 360 -23.69 8.18 -10.85
N LEU A 361 -24.07 7.57 -9.73
CA LEU A 361 -23.38 7.73 -8.45
C LEU A 361 -23.45 6.41 -7.66
N SER A 362 -22.30 5.90 -7.25
CA SER A 362 -22.19 4.71 -6.39
C SER A 362 -21.31 5.00 -5.19
N LEU A 363 -21.72 4.51 -4.04
CA LEU A 363 -20.97 4.57 -2.79
C LEU A 363 -20.58 3.16 -2.38
N ARG A 364 -19.32 2.96 -2.03
CA ARG A 364 -18.81 1.75 -1.43
C ARG A 364 -18.28 2.07 -0.04
N LEU A 365 -18.70 1.30 0.94
CA LEU A 365 -18.18 1.34 2.31
C LEU A 365 -17.56 -0.02 2.59
N ALA A 366 -16.38 -0.03 3.16
CA ALA A 366 -15.69 -1.26 3.54
C ALA A 366 -15.05 -1.13 4.91
N GLY A 367 -14.91 -2.26 5.58
CA GLY A 367 -14.20 -2.37 6.84
C GLY A 367 -13.65 -3.77 7.00
N GLY A 368 -12.59 -3.90 7.79
CA GLY A 368 -11.93 -5.19 7.95
C GLY A 368 -10.90 -5.23 9.05
N PHE A 369 -10.17 -6.33 9.07
CA PHE A 369 -9.01 -6.53 9.93
C PHE A 369 -7.88 -7.15 9.11
N LYS A 370 -6.71 -6.51 9.11
CA LYS A 370 -5.49 -6.97 8.46
C LYS A 370 -4.48 -7.32 9.54
N GLY A 371 -4.14 -8.61 9.67
CA GLY A 371 -3.13 -9.04 10.63
C GLY A 371 -3.43 -8.68 12.09
N GLY A 372 -4.71 -8.50 12.47
CA GLY A 372 -5.13 -8.10 13.81
C GLY A 372 -5.47 -6.61 13.96
N TYR A 373 -5.21 -5.78 12.96
CA TYR A 373 -5.49 -4.35 13.00
C TYR A 373 -6.75 -3.98 12.21
N PRO A 374 -7.59 -3.06 12.72
CA PRO A 374 -8.77 -2.63 12.01
C PRO A 374 -8.42 -1.80 10.78
N SER A 375 -9.19 -1.98 9.71
CA SER A 375 -9.14 -1.19 8.49
C SER A 375 -10.52 -0.69 8.12
N ALA A 376 -10.59 0.41 7.38
CA ALA A 376 -11.83 0.95 6.86
C ALA A 376 -11.56 1.74 5.57
N GLY A 377 -12.61 1.92 4.77
CA GLY A 377 -12.50 2.77 3.59
C GLY A 377 -13.84 3.14 3.00
N VAL A 378 -13.80 4.17 2.18
CA VAL A 378 -14.92 4.70 1.45
C VAL A 378 -14.51 4.98 0.01
N SER A 379 -15.39 4.68 -0.93
CA SER A 379 -15.20 4.98 -2.35
C SER A 379 -16.48 5.59 -2.92
N LEU A 380 -16.33 6.69 -3.64
CA LEU A 380 -17.41 7.38 -4.34
C LEU A 380 -17.10 7.38 -5.83
N GLU A 381 -17.88 6.64 -6.60
CA GLU A 381 -17.76 6.56 -8.05
C GLU A 381 -18.83 7.45 -8.71
N VAL A 382 -18.39 8.38 -9.56
CA VAL A 382 -19.23 9.33 -10.30
C VAL A 382 -19.17 9.01 -11.78
N LEU A 383 -20.33 8.74 -12.39
CA LEU A 383 -20.53 8.43 -13.81
C LEU A 383 -19.61 7.32 -14.35
N ARG A 384 -19.03 6.52 -13.49
CA ARG A 384 -17.99 5.52 -13.79
C ARG A 384 -16.69 6.10 -14.36
N VAL A 385 -16.56 7.41 -14.41
CA VAL A 385 -15.41 8.12 -14.94
C VAL A 385 -14.46 8.53 -13.82
N VAL A 386 -14.99 9.07 -12.73
CA VAL A 386 -14.19 9.53 -11.61
C VAL A 386 -14.52 8.70 -10.36
N THR A 387 -13.50 8.17 -9.72
CA THR A 387 -13.65 7.53 -8.40
C THR A 387 -12.75 8.24 -7.40
N LEU A 388 -13.32 8.64 -6.28
CA LEU A 388 -12.60 9.16 -5.12
C LEU A 388 -12.60 8.07 -4.05
N GLU A 389 -11.43 7.71 -3.58
CA GLU A 389 -11.25 6.63 -2.61
C GLU A 389 -10.42 7.10 -1.44
N PHE A 390 -10.80 6.65 -0.27
CA PHE A 390 -10.05 6.85 0.96
C PHE A 390 -10.06 5.55 1.76
N ALA A 391 -8.89 5.16 2.26
CA ALA A 391 -8.73 3.98 3.11
C ALA A 391 -7.78 4.25 4.26
N THR A 392 -7.99 3.53 5.37
CA THR A 392 -7.05 3.50 6.50
C THR A 392 -6.86 2.08 6.97
N TRP A 393 -5.63 1.74 7.27
CA TRP A 393 -5.22 0.45 7.84
C TRP A 393 -4.02 0.66 8.76
N ALA A 394 -3.56 -0.37 9.44
CA ALA A 394 -2.30 -0.31 10.15
C ALA A 394 -1.34 -1.39 9.68
N GLU A 395 -0.05 -1.09 9.78
CA GLU A 395 1.04 -2.02 9.55
C GLU A 395 1.81 -2.19 10.85
N GLU A 396 2.24 -3.42 11.14
CA GLU A 396 3.11 -3.73 12.26
C GLU A 396 4.56 -3.47 11.84
N LEU A 397 5.23 -2.56 12.52
CA LEU A 397 6.66 -2.29 12.32
C LEU A 397 7.53 -3.10 13.31
N GLY A 398 6.93 -3.64 14.36
CA GLY A 398 7.60 -4.46 15.37
C GLY A 398 7.63 -5.97 15.05
N TYR A 399 8.18 -6.73 15.97
CA TYR A 399 8.25 -8.20 15.88
C TYR A 399 6.92 -8.89 16.22
N TYR A 400 6.01 -8.20 16.90
CA TYR A 400 4.76 -8.77 17.41
C TYR A 400 3.60 -7.87 17.05
N THR A 401 2.47 -8.47 16.66
CA THR A 401 1.21 -7.74 16.51
C THR A 401 0.89 -6.99 17.81
N GLY A 402 0.77 -5.66 17.72
CA GLY A 402 0.52 -4.77 18.85
C GLY A 402 1.79 -4.24 19.53
N GLN A 403 2.97 -4.44 18.96
CA GLN A 403 4.21 -3.90 19.49
C GLN A 403 4.47 -2.47 19.00
N ASP A 404 4.34 -2.24 17.68
CA ASP A 404 4.61 -0.95 17.05
C ASP A 404 3.69 -0.77 15.84
N GLU A 405 2.46 -0.37 16.13
CA GLU A 405 1.41 -0.15 15.13
C GLU A 405 1.60 1.21 14.46
N GLU A 406 1.74 1.23 13.16
CA GLU A 406 1.70 2.46 12.37
C GLU A 406 0.41 2.55 11.56
N ARG A 407 -0.41 3.58 11.85
CA ARG A 407 -1.68 3.85 11.17
C ARG A 407 -1.44 4.61 9.87
N ILE A 408 -1.83 4.01 8.75
CA ILE A 408 -1.68 4.57 7.41
C ILE A 408 -3.05 5.07 6.92
N TYR A 409 -3.04 6.23 6.32
CA TYR A 409 -4.18 6.82 5.63
C TYR A 409 -3.81 7.01 4.16
N MET A 410 -4.66 6.56 3.26
CA MET A 410 -4.44 6.67 1.82
C MET A 410 -5.63 7.34 1.15
N GLY A 411 -5.35 8.33 0.30
CA GLY A 411 -6.30 8.93 -0.61
C GLY A 411 -5.92 8.62 -2.06
N GLN A 412 -6.92 8.32 -2.91
CA GLN A 412 -6.70 8.02 -4.32
C GLN A 412 -7.79 8.66 -5.18
N ILE A 413 -7.39 9.17 -6.33
CA ILE A 413 -8.28 9.59 -7.40
C ILE A 413 -8.04 8.67 -8.59
N SER A 414 -9.13 8.13 -9.13
CA SER A 414 -9.11 7.23 -10.27
C SER A 414 -9.92 7.83 -11.41
N LEU A 415 -9.37 7.78 -12.62
CA LEU A 415 -10.05 8.15 -13.86
C LEU A 415 -10.32 6.86 -14.65
N GLY A 416 -11.62 6.57 -14.88
CA GLY A 416 -12.10 5.41 -15.63
C GLY A 416 -12.44 5.77 -17.07
N PHE A 417 -12.24 4.80 -17.98
CA PHE A 417 -12.53 4.95 -19.41
C PHE A 417 -13.35 3.77 -19.93
#